data_35d6a6306d849bc3567dc1bbcac0e55d
#
_entry.id   35d6a6306d849bc3567dc1bbcac0e55d
#
_cell.length_a   1.000
_cell.length_b   1.000
_cell.length_c   1.000
_cell.angle_alpha   90.00
_cell.angle_beta   90.00
_cell.angle_gamma   90.00
#
_symmetry.space_group_name_H-M   'P 1'
#
loop_
_entity.id
_entity.type
_entity.pdbx_description
1 polymer ?
#
loop_
_entity_poly.entity_id
_entity_poly.type
_entity_poly.pdbx_seq_one_letter_code
_entity_poly.pdbx_strand_id
1 'polypeptide(L)'
;MSLRDVEFKPQEEKLAVQGDIQVFVLYEAEGEERSIRSYETTIPLNGTLECQGCREELLPDIRYSLVRQEHGQPELTIQPDLDGEERILGLECALELNIRLYEEEQIDILRDIYGVTKEVIPDTRDASLRQLLARITGKTKVTDHRKTDIGSPVLQVLHSEGIVTIDHQETTEEGIRLQGSIDLTVLCITENDETPYVSTREQIPYEYTLNVQGVTGTDQAEVHSELEQLQVNLLEGEELDVKAVLSFSTTVMKNIPLEAIEGVEEQEIDS
;
A
#
# COMPACT_ATOMS: atom_id res chain seq x y z
N MET A 1 6.08 -14.46 -3.13
CA MET A 1 4.98 -14.02 -4.00
C MET A 1 4.64 -12.58 -3.64
N SER A 2 4.52 -11.70 -4.64
CA SER A 2 4.19 -10.29 -4.48
C SER A 2 3.24 -9.82 -5.60
N LEU A 3 2.49 -8.75 -5.32
CA LEU A 3 1.64 -8.07 -6.29
C LEU A 3 2.41 -6.91 -6.90
N ARG A 4 2.20 -6.65 -8.18
CA ARG A 4 2.83 -5.58 -8.94
C ARG A 4 1.81 -4.87 -9.82
N ASP A 5 1.99 -3.57 -9.97
CA ASP A 5 1.23 -2.74 -10.92
C ASP A 5 -0.29 -2.94 -10.81
N VAL A 6 -0.79 -3.03 -9.56
CA VAL A 6 -2.21 -3.27 -9.31
C VAL A 6 -3.00 -1.98 -9.50
N GLU A 7 -3.93 -2.01 -10.44
CA GLU A 7 -4.84 -0.91 -10.74
C GLU A 7 -6.29 -1.34 -10.52
N PHE A 8 -7.09 -0.41 -9.99
CA PHE A 8 -8.52 -0.59 -9.80
C PHE A 8 -9.30 0.45 -10.60
N LYS A 9 -10.32 -0.01 -11.32
CA LYS A 9 -11.20 0.87 -12.12
C LYS A 9 -12.65 0.66 -11.71
N PRO A 10 -13.27 1.69 -11.09
CA PRO A 10 -14.70 1.68 -10.83
C PRO A 10 -15.49 1.59 -12.14
N GLN A 11 -16.56 0.79 -12.11
CA GLN A 11 -17.54 0.61 -13.17
C GLN A 11 -18.92 0.54 -12.54
N GLU A 12 -19.99 0.52 -13.36
CA GLU A 12 -21.36 0.39 -12.85
C GLU A 12 -21.53 -0.93 -12.09
N GLU A 13 -21.83 -0.84 -10.78
CA GLU A 13 -22.02 -1.97 -9.85
C GLU A 13 -20.84 -2.96 -9.78
N LYS A 14 -19.65 -2.55 -10.23
CA LYS A 14 -18.47 -3.42 -10.32
C LYS A 14 -17.18 -2.66 -10.09
N LEU A 15 -16.17 -3.40 -9.67
CA LEU A 15 -14.80 -2.92 -9.59
C LEU A 15 -13.90 -3.86 -10.41
N ALA A 16 -13.30 -3.34 -11.47
CA ALA A 16 -12.30 -4.09 -12.23
C ALA A 16 -10.94 -3.98 -11.56
N VAL A 17 -10.22 -5.09 -11.50
CA VAL A 17 -8.83 -5.17 -11.01
C VAL A 17 -7.93 -5.70 -12.10
N GLN A 18 -6.77 -5.08 -12.27
CA GLN A 18 -5.70 -5.50 -13.17
C GLN A 18 -4.37 -5.38 -12.45
N GLY A 19 -3.41 -6.22 -12.81
CA GLY A 19 -2.07 -6.19 -12.25
C GLY A 19 -1.31 -7.47 -12.56
N ASP A 20 -0.23 -7.68 -11.83
CA ASP A 20 0.64 -8.84 -11.97
C ASP A 20 0.92 -9.50 -10.62
N ILE A 21 0.94 -10.83 -10.61
CA ILE A 21 1.37 -11.64 -9.47
C ILE A 21 2.77 -12.16 -9.81
N GLN A 22 3.78 -11.65 -9.14
CA GLN A 22 5.14 -12.17 -9.24
C GLN A 22 5.31 -13.36 -8.32
N VAL A 23 5.66 -14.50 -8.88
CA VAL A 23 5.82 -15.77 -8.16
C VAL A 23 7.26 -16.21 -8.21
N PHE A 24 7.83 -16.47 -7.04
CA PHE A 24 9.12 -17.09 -6.87
C PHE A 24 8.93 -18.43 -6.16
N VAL A 25 9.41 -19.50 -6.77
CA VAL A 25 9.37 -20.87 -6.23
C VAL A 25 10.77 -21.39 -6.04
N LEU A 26 11.04 -21.88 -4.83
CA LEU A 26 12.25 -22.59 -4.50
C LEU A 26 11.91 -24.08 -4.40
N TYR A 27 12.66 -24.93 -5.06
CA TYR A 27 12.41 -26.36 -5.10
C TYR A 27 13.70 -27.18 -5.11
N GLU A 28 13.63 -28.37 -4.57
CA GLU A 28 14.70 -29.36 -4.65
C GLU A 28 14.50 -30.21 -5.90
N ALA A 29 15.49 -30.22 -6.78
CA ALA A 29 15.42 -31.03 -8.00
C ALA A 29 15.73 -32.50 -7.69
N GLU A 30 14.94 -33.41 -8.28
CA GLU A 30 15.27 -34.83 -8.24
C GLU A 30 16.54 -35.13 -9.04
N GLY A 31 17.41 -35.97 -8.49
CA GLY A 31 18.65 -36.39 -9.14
C GLY A 31 19.70 -36.96 -8.17
N GLU A 32 20.86 -37.36 -8.70
CA GLU A 32 21.96 -37.91 -7.89
C GLU A 32 22.57 -36.84 -6.97
N GLU A 33 22.57 -35.58 -7.40
CA GLU A 33 22.93 -34.42 -6.58
C GLU A 33 21.67 -33.60 -6.28
N ARG A 34 21.17 -33.68 -5.06
CA ARG A 34 20.10 -32.83 -4.58
C ARG A 34 20.54 -31.38 -4.67
N SER A 35 19.97 -30.63 -5.59
CA SER A 35 20.30 -29.23 -5.78
C SER A 35 19.02 -28.39 -5.64
N ILE A 36 19.09 -27.34 -4.82
CA ILE A 36 18.00 -26.36 -4.77
C ILE A 36 18.07 -25.50 -6.02
N ARG A 37 16.92 -25.32 -6.63
CA ARG A 37 16.71 -24.47 -7.81
C ARG A 37 15.60 -23.49 -7.55
N SER A 38 15.59 -22.41 -8.28
CA SER A 38 14.55 -21.41 -8.24
C SER A 38 13.88 -21.28 -9.61
N TYR A 39 12.59 -20.96 -9.56
CA TYR A 39 11.81 -20.60 -10.73
C TYR A 39 11.05 -19.33 -10.44
N GLU A 40 11.12 -18.34 -11.33
CA GLU A 40 10.44 -17.08 -11.23
C GLU A 40 9.53 -16.88 -12.43
N THR A 41 8.30 -16.43 -12.19
CA THR A 41 7.34 -16.13 -13.24
C THR A 41 6.39 -15.03 -12.80
N THR A 42 5.75 -14.41 -13.79
CA THR A 42 4.72 -13.39 -13.59
C THR A 42 3.40 -13.90 -14.16
N ILE A 43 2.35 -13.85 -13.35
CA ILE A 43 1.01 -14.27 -13.70
C ILE A 43 0.13 -13.03 -13.76
N PRO A 44 -0.55 -12.73 -14.90
CA PRO A 44 -1.44 -11.59 -15.00
C PRO A 44 -2.65 -11.76 -14.08
N LEU A 45 -2.92 -10.75 -13.26
CA LEU A 45 -4.11 -10.62 -12.44
C LEU A 45 -5.16 -9.82 -13.23
N ASN A 46 -6.27 -10.46 -13.58
CA ASN A 46 -7.40 -9.78 -14.20
C ASN A 46 -8.69 -10.29 -13.57
N GLY A 47 -9.49 -9.40 -13.03
CA GLY A 47 -10.72 -9.76 -12.37
C GLY A 47 -11.74 -8.65 -12.33
N THR A 48 -12.95 -9.01 -11.95
CA THR A 48 -14.05 -8.09 -11.71
C THR A 48 -14.77 -8.53 -10.45
N LEU A 49 -14.98 -7.59 -9.54
CA LEU A 49 -15.69 -7.81 -8.28
C LEU A 49 -17.05 -7.11 -8.33
N GLU A 50 -18.09 -7.74 -7.79
CA GLU A 50 -19.35 -7.06 -7.55
C GLU A 50 -19.15 -6.03 -6.44
N CYS A 51 -19.52 -4.77 -6.71
CA CYS A 51 -19.36 -3.65 -5.80
C CYS A 51 -20.61 -2.78 -5.86
N GLN A 52 -21.55 -3.05 -4.98
CA GLN A 52 -22.83 -2.36 -4.94
C GLN A 52 -22.66 -0.87 -4.72
N GLY A 53 -23.30 -0.04 -5.56
CA GLY A 53 -23.22 1.42 -5.53
C GLY A 53 -21.94 1.97 -6.16
N CYS A 54 -21.09 1.13 -6.76
CA CYS A 54 -19.93 1.55 -7.54
C CYS A 54 -20.38 2.22 -8.83
N ARG A 55 -19.73 3.34 -9.20
CA ARG A 55 -19.94 4.12 -10.43
C ARG A 55 -18.61 4.61 -10.97
N GLU A 56 -18.51 4.89 -12.25
CA GLU A 56 -17.25 5.30 -12.92
C GLU A 56 -16.67 6.61 -12.41
N GLU A 57 -17.53 7.54 -11.97
CA GLU A 57 -17.14 8.86 -11.47
C GLU A 57 -16.61 8.85 -10.03
N LEU A 58 -16.77 7.74 -9.29
CA LEU A 58 -16.31 7.66 -7.90
C LEU A 58 -14.78 7.57 -7.81
N LEU A 59 -14.23 8.22 -6.80
CA LEU A 59 -12.80 8.20 -6.52
C LEU A 59 -12.47 6.99 -5.64
N PRO A 60 -11.76 5.98 -6.14
CA PRO A 60 -11.41 4.81 -5.36
C PRO A 60 -10.23 5.08 -4.42
N ASP A 61 -10.34 4.62 -3.18
CA ASP A 61 -9.26 4.46 -2.21
C ASP A 61 -9.28 3.00 -1.77
N ILE A 62 -8.41 2.18 -2.36
CA ILE A 62 -8.45 0.73 -2.23
C ILE A 62 -7.13 0.23 -1.68
N ARG A 63 -7.22 -0.50 -0.57
CA ARG A 63 -6.12 -1.22 0.02
C ARG A 63 -6.24 -2.68 -0.35
N TYR A 64 -5.11 -3.29 -0.64
CA TYR A 64 -5.08 -4.69 -1.01
C TYR A 64 -3.89 -5.41 -0.41
N SER A 65 -4.07 -6.68 -0.13
CA SER A 65 -3.00 -7.57 0.32
C SER A 65 -3.28 -9.01 -0.09
N LEU A 66 -2.20 -9.78 -0.25
CA LEU A 66 -2.31 -11.23 -0.35
C LEU A 66 -2.60 -11.80 1.03
N VAL A 67 -3.62 -12.66 1.12
CA VAL A 67 -3.97 -13.32 2.37
C VAL A 67 -2.87 -14.32 2.74
N ARG A 68 -2.30 -14.15 3.95
CA ARG A 68 -1.21 -14.99 4.48
C ARG A 68 -1.57 -15.75 5.75
N GLN A 69 -2.85 -15.71 6.17
CA GLN A 69 -3.33 -16.37 7.38
C GLN A 69 -4.01 -17.71 7.09
N GLU A 70 -4.27 -18.51 8.12
CA GLU A 70 -4.70 -19.92 8.09
C GLU A 70 -5.84 -20.29 7.09
N HIS A 71 -6.67 -19.34 6.69
CA HIS A 71 -7.76 -19.53 5.73
C HIS A 71 -7.53 -18.65 4.49
N GLY A 72 -6.59 -19.03 3.64
CA GLY A 72 -6.29 -18.32 2.40
C GLY A 72 -4.80 -18.14 2.14
N GLN A 73 -3.94 -18.89 2.81
CA GLN A 73 -2.52 -18.95 2.46
C GLN A 73 -2.38 -19.40 1.01
N PRO A 74 -1.39 -18.85 0.27
CA PRO A 74 -1.08 -19.36 -1.04
C PRO A 74 -0.81 -20.85 -1.00
N GLU A 75 -1.56 -21.61 -1.78
CA GLU A 75 -1.39 -23.05 -1.91
C GLU A 75 -0.67 -23.36 -3.22
N LEU A 76 0.44 -24.09 -3.11
CA LEU A 76 1.21 -24.57 -4.22
C LEU A 76 0.98 -26.06 -4.37
N THR A 77 0.48 -26.48 -5.52
CA THR A 77 0.27 -27.88 -5.88
C THR A 77 1.18 -28.29 -7.04
N ILE A 78 1.65 -29.53 -7.02
CA ILE A 78 2.38 -30.12 -8.13
C ILE A 78 1.45 -31.06 -8.87
N GLN A 79 1.36 -30.91 -10.18
CA GLN A 79 0.44 -31.66 -11.03
C GLN A 79 1.24 -32.34 -12.16
N PRO A 80 0.77 -33.51 -12.63
CA PRO A 80 1.39 -34.16 -13.78
C PRO A 80 1.10 -33.37 -15.07
N ASP A 81 2.07 -33.35 -15.97
CA ASP A 81 1.91 -32.88 -17.33
C ASP A 81 1.27 -33.93 -18.24
N LEU A 82 1.20 -33.69 -19.55
CA LEU A 82 0.61 -34.61 -20.52
C LEU A 82 1.35 -35.94 -20.64
N ASP A 83 2.61 -35.99 -20.25
CA ASP A 83 3.45 -37.19 -20.26
C ASP A 83 3.40 -37.95 -18.92
N GLY A 84 2.68 -37.41 -17.93
CA GLY A 84 2.55 -37.96 -16.57
C GLY A 84 3.66 -37.60 -15.63
N GLU A 85 4.54 -36.68 -16.01
CA GLU A 85 5.62 -36.15 -15.19
C GLU A 85 5.14 -34.97 -14.34
N GLU A 86 5.49 -34.93 -13.05
CA GLU A 86 5.10 -33.87 -12.10
C GLU A 86 5.88 -32.57 -12.37
N ARG A 87 5.44 -31.80 -13.37
CA ARG A 87 6.11 -30.56 -13.87
C ARG A 87 5.22 -29.33 -13.90
N ILE A 88 3.94 -29.46 -13.60
CA ILE A 88 3.01 -28.33 -13.58
C ILE A 88 2.86 -27.86 -12.14
N LEU A 89 3.14 -26.57 -11.93
CA LEU A 89 2.87 -25.90 -10.65
C LEU A 89 1.52 -25.20 -10.71
N GLY A 90 0.57 -25.65 -9.88
CA GLY A 90 -0.69 -24.98 -9.65
C GLY A 90 -0.56 -24.04 -8.45
N LEU A 91 -0.98 -22.78 -8.61
CA LEU A 91 -0.97 -21.79 -7.55
C LEU A 91 -2.38 -21.29 -7.29
N GLU A 92 -2.82 -21.39 -6.03
CA GLU A 92 -4.06 -20.77 -5.56
C GLU A 92 -3.73 -19.73 -4.49
N CYS A 93 -4.30 -18.53 -4.62
CA CYS A 93 -4.12 -17.47 -3.66
C CYS A 93 -5.37 -16.60 -3.54
N ALA A 94 -5.56 -15.99 -2.37
CA ALA A 94 -6.65 -15.07 -2.11
C ALA A 94 -6.11 -13.63 -1.97
N LEU A 95 -6.84 -12.68 -2.56
CA LEU A 95 -6.61 -11.26 -2.46
C LEU A 95 -7.66 -10.66 -1.53
N GLU A 96 -7.23 -9.98 -0.48
CA GLU A 96 -8.08 -9.19 0.39
C GLU A 96 -8.11 -7.73 -0.07
N LEU A 97 -9.31 -7.16 -0.19
CA LEU A 97 -9.52 -5.78 -0.61
C LEU A 97 -10.32 -5.02 0.46
N ASN A 98 -9.83 -3.84 0.84
CA ASN A 98 -10.58 -2.85 1.59
C ASN A 98 -10.90 -1.68 0.67
N ILE A 99 -12.18 -1.53 0.32
CA ILE A 99 -12.64 -0.62 -0.72
C ILE A 99 -13.36 0.56 -0.07
N ARG A 100 -12.89 1.77 -0.36
CA ARG A 100 -13.59 3.03 -0.08
C ARG A 100 -13.78 3.78 -1.38
N LEU A 101 -15.00 4.23 -1.62
CA LEU A 101 -15.36 5.02 -2.80
C LEU A 101 -15.87 6.37 -2.31
N TYR A 102 -15.32 7.43 -2.87
CA TYR A 102 -15.71 8.80 -2.53
C TYR A 102 -16.46 9.43 -3.69
N GLU A 103 -17.54 10.11 -3.36
CA GLU A 103 -18.29 10.99 -4.26
C GLU A 103 -17.98 12.45 -3.90
N GLU A 104 -17.78 13.29 -4.90
CA GLU A 104 -17.64 14.73 -4.71
C GLU A 104 -19.02 15.38 -4.88
N GLU A 105 -19.48 16.07 -3.84
CA GLU A 105 -20.74 16.81 -3.85
C GLU A 105 -20.49 18.29 -3.59
N GLN A 106 -21.23 19.14 -4.28
CA GLN A 106 -21.27 20.55 -3.99
C GLN A 106 -22.44 20.85 -3.04
N ILE A 107 -22.13 21.40 -1.87
CA ILE A 107 -23.11 21.73 -0.84
C ILE A 107 -23.19 23.23 -0.69
N ASP A 108 -24.39 23.77 -0.84
CA ASP A 108 -24.69 25.19 -0.56
C ASP A 108 -25.06 25.34 0.91
N ILE A 109 -24.37 26.23 1.62
CA ILE A 109 -24.57 26.49 3.04
C ILE A 109 -25.03 27.90 3.23
N LEU A 110 -26.17 28.09 3.91
CA LEU A 110 -26.67 29.38 4.30
C LEU A 110 -25.77 29.94 5.43
N ARG A 111 -25.09 31.07 5.14
CA ARG A 111 -24.18 31.72 6.10
C ARG A 111 -24.76 32.98 6.72
N ASP A 112 -25.72 33.62 6.04
CA ASP A 112 -26.26 34.88 6.47
C ASP A 112 -27.69 35.03 6.02
N ILE A 113 -28.48 35.78 6.80
CA ILE A 113 -29.90 36.04 6.53
C ILE A 113 -30.25 37.48 6.93
N TYR A 114 -31.00 38.15 6.10
CA TYR A 114 -31.42 39.56 6.33
C TYR A 114 -32.92 39.67 6.31
N GLY A 115 -33.46 40.34 7.34
CA GLY A 115 -34.84 40.79 7.35
C GLY A 115 -34.99 42.22 6.76
N VAL A 116 -35.97 42.45 5.91
CA VAL A 116 -36.24 43.77 5.32
C VAL A 116 -37.15 44.62 6.24
N THR A 117 -38.04 44.00 6.97
CA THR A 117 -39.06 44.64 7.80
C THR A 117 -39.04 44.21 9.25
N LYS A 118 -38.29 43.17 9.57
CA LYS A 118 -38.15 42.63 10.91
C LYS A 118 -36.67 42.34 11.18
N GLU A 119 -36.28 42.44 12.42
CA GLU A 119 -34.97 41.93 12.83
C GLU A 119 -34.99 40.41 12.84
N VAL A 120 -34.01 39.82 12.20
CA VAL A 120 -33.86 38.35 12.07
C VAL A 120 -32.64 37.92 12.84
N ILE A 121 -32.84 37.11 13.85
CA ILE A 121 -31.76 36.55 14.65
C ILE A 121 -31.56 35.10 14.19
N PRO A 122 -30.40 34.78 13.55
CA PRO A 122 -30.13 33.41 13.16
C PRO A 122 -29.82 32.55 14.39
N ASP A 123 -30.41 31.37 14.45
CA ASP A 123 -30.01 30.32 15.35
C ASP A 123 -28.94 29.50 14.64
N THR A 124 -27.70 29.55 15.13
CA THR A 124 -26.53 28.93 14.48
C THR A 124 -26.03 27.74 15.26
N ARG A 125 -25.60 26.75 14.54
CA ARG A 125 -24.97 25.56 15.08
C ARG A 125 -23.57 25.35 14.49
N ASP A 126 -22.63 25.03 15.37
CA ASP A 126 -21.31 24.59 14.96
C ASP A 126 -21.39 23.26 14.22
N ALA A 127 -20.90 23.24 12.99
CA ALA A 127 -20.80 22.06 12.15
C ALA A 127 -19.37 21.95 11.58
N SER A 128 -19.02 20.80 11.04
CA SER A 128 -17.77 20.63 10.31
C SER A 128 -18.02 19.87 9.01
N LEU A 129 -17.44 20.37 7.93
CA LEU A 129 -17.37 19.67 6.66
C LEU A 129 -16.04 18.97 6.53
N ARG A 130 -16.09 17.76 6.02
CA ARG A 130 -14.91 16.97 5.68
C ARG A 130 -14.64 17.12 4.19
N GLN A 131 -13.55 17.79 3.85
CA GLN A 131 -13.16 18.05 2.47
C GLN A 131 -11.92 17.23 2.10
N LEU A 132 -11.95 16.61 0.92
CA LEU A 132 -10.75 16.05 0.30
C LEU A 132 -9.83 17.21 -0.12
N LEU A 133 -8.67 17.34 0.53
CA LEU A 133 -7.67 18.34 0.21
C LEU A 133 -6.78 17.90 -0.95
N ALA A 134 -6.27 16.66 -0.89
CA ALA A 134 -5.38 16.13 -1.90
C ALA A 134 -5.36 14.60 -1.92
N ARG A 135 -5.08 14.04 -3.10
CA ARG A 135 -4.63 12.66 -3.30
C ARG A 135 -3.31 12.71 -4.05
N ILE A 136 -2.27 12.20 -3.44
CA ILE A 136 -0.90 12.31 -3.95
C ILE A 136 -0.20 10.98 -3.84
N THR A 137 0.59 10.66 -4.85
CA THR A 137 1.54 9.55 -4.83
C THR A 137 2.94 10.10 -4.98
N GLY A 138 3.85 9.62 -4.18
CA GLY A 138 5.27 9.97 -4.24
C GLY A 138 6.14 8.74 -4.14
N LYS A 139 7.35 8.81 -4.69
CA LYS A 139 8.30 7.71 -4.71
C LYS A 139 9.65 8.15 -4.19
N THR A 140 10.33 7.26 -3.49
CA THR A 140 11.71 7.48 -3.06
C THR A 140 12.57 6.25 -3.30
N LYS A 141 13.88 6.49 -3.46
CA LYS A 141 14.88 5.42 -3.55
C LYS A 141 15.61 5.32 -2.23
N VAL A 142 15.73 4.10 -1.75
CA VAL A 142 16.51 3.76 -0.56
C VAL A 142 17.68 2.90 -1.00
N THR A 143 18.89 3.26 -0.58
CA THR A 143 20.10 2.47 -0.83
C THR A 143 20.83 2.29 0.48
N ASP A 144 21.21 1.07 0.80
CA ASP A 144 21.95 0.75 2.01
C ASP A 144 22.94 -0.40 1.77
N HIS A 145 23.98 -0.45 2.60
CA HIS A 145 25.00 -1.49 2.59
C HIS A 145 25.01 -2.18 3.96
N ARG A 146 24.86 -3.51 3.96
CA ARG A 146 24.80 -4.30 5.19
C ARG A 146 25.81 -5.44 5.16
N LYS A 147 26.60 -5.53 6.23
CA LYS A 147 27.41 -6.72 6.44
C LYS A 147 26.52 -7.87 6.88
N THR A 148 26.73 -9.04 6.27
CA THR A 148 26.06 -10.25 6.70
C THR A 148 26.78 -10.82 7.94
N ASP A 149 26.03 -11.10 9.00
CA ASP A 149 26.54 -11.84 10.18
C ASP A 149 26.01 -13.28 10.16
N ILE A 150 26.30 -13.99 9.08
CA ILE A 150 25.78 -15.35 8.86
C ILE A 150 26.73 -16.42 9.46
N GLY A 151 27.95 -16.02 9.83
CA GLY A 151 28.94 -16.93 10.42
C GLY A 151 29.61 -17.90 9.43
N SER A 152 29.28 -17.78 8.14
CA SER A 152 29.90 -18.51 7.03
C SER A 152 29.88 -17.65 5.78
N PRO A 153 30.90 -17.75 4.90
CA PRO A 153 30.95 -17.00 3.65
C PRO A 153 29.68 -17.21 2.81
N VAL A 154 29.11 -16.12 2.33
CA VAL A 154 27.96 -16.14 1.42
C VAL A 154 28.44 -16.26 -0.01
N LEU A 155 27.95 -17.27 -0.72
CA LEU A 155 28.27 -17.51 -2.13
C LEU A 155 27.32 -16.77 -3.08
N GLN A 156 26.04 -16.74 -2.71
CA GLN A 156 24.99 -16.18 -3.58
C GLN A 156 23.76 -15.77 -2.78
N VAL A 157 23.12 -14.69 -3.19
CA VAL A 157 21.74 -14.35 -2.81
C VAL A 157 20.78 -15.10 -3.74
N LEU A 158 19.93 -15.94 -3.16
CA LEU A 158 18.91 -16.70 -3.91
C LEU A 158 17.62 -15.90 -4.06
N HIS A 159 17.18 -15.27 -2.97
CA HIS A 159 15.92 -14.53 -2.91
C HIS A 159 16.00 -13.42 -1.89
N SER A 160 15.24 -12.38 -2.14
CA SER A 160 15.04 -11.28 -1.19
C SER A 160 13.59 -10.82 -1.21
N GLU A 161 13.04 -10.56 -0.05
CA GLU A 161 11.73 -9.95 0.12
C GLU A 161 11.79 -8.84 1.16
N GLY A 162 10.93 -7.84 1.03
CA GLY A 162 10.88 -6.71 1.95
C GLY A 162 9.45 -6.31 2.25
N ILE A 163 9.23 -5.86 3.48
CA ILE A 163 7.97 -5.27 3.94
C ILE A 163 8.26 -3.86 4.38
N VAL A 164 7.52 -2.88 3.84
CA VAL A 164 7.67 -1.47 4.21
C VAL A 164 6.76 -1.19 5.39
N THR A 165 7.34 -0.66 6.47
CA THR A 165 6.61 -0.25 7.68
C THR A 165 6.76 1.26 7.88
N ILE A 166 5.67 1.95 8.19
CA ILE A 166 5.67 3.35 8.61
C ILE A 166 5.60 3.36 10.13
N ASP A 167 6.70 3.78 10.78
CA ASP A 167 6.80 3.81 12.24
C ASP A 167 6.29 5.15 12.80
N HIS A 168 6.52 6.24 12.06
CA HIS A 168 6.09 7.57 12.43
C HIS A 168 5.61 8.37 11.23
N GLN A 169 4.49 9.06 11.42
CA GLN A 169 3.89 9.96 10.43
C GLN A 169 3.56 11.29 11.09
N GLU A 170 4.01 12.37 10.50
CA GLU A 170 3.74 13.73 10.96
C GLU A 170 3.25 14.61 9.81
N THR A 171 2.16 15.32 10.04
CA THR A 171 1.66 16.31 9.10
C THR A 171 2.25 17.67 9.43
N THR A 172 2.97 18.28 8.49
CA THR A 172 3.65 19.57 8.61
C THR A 172 3.15 20.54 7.55
N GLU A 173 3.56 21.80 7.61
CA GLU A 173 3.23 22.80 6.57
C GLU A 173 3.86 22.47 5.20
N GLU A 174 4.94 21.69 5.17
CA GLU A 174 5.64 21.26 3.94
C GLU A 174 4.99 20.03 3.33
N GLY A 175 4.20 19.29 4.10
CA GLY A 175 3.60 18.05 3.66
C GLY A 175 3.54 16.99 4.76
N ILE A 176 3.60 15.73 4.37
CA ILE A 176 3.51 14.59 5.27
C ILE A 176 4.89 13.94 5.36
N ARG A 177 5.51 14.07 6.53
CA ARG A 177 6.80 13.45 6.85
C ARG A 177 6.57 12.03 7.32
N LEU A 178 7.29 11.10 6.71
CA LEU A 178 7.24 9.68 6.99
C LEU A 178 8.61 9.19 7.43
N GLN A 179 8.64 8.42 8.50
CA GLN A 179 9.81 7.69 8.96
C GLN A 179 9.41 6.24 9.18
N GLY A 180 10.27 5.33 8.78
CA GLY A 180 9.99 3.91 8.90
C GLY A 180 11.16 3.04 8.48
N SER A 181 10.88 1.78 8.25
CA SER A 181 11.89 0.79 7.86
C SER A 181 11.38 -0.15 6.78
N ILE A 182 12.32 -0.75 6.07
CA ILE A 182 12.10 -1.93 5.23
C ILE A 182 12.58 -3.12 6.04
N ASP A 183 11.68 -4.00 6.44
CA ASP A 183 12.02 -5.31 7.03
C ASP A 183 12.41 -6.25 5.91
N LEU A 184 13.71 -6.39 5.69
CA LEU A 184 14.31 -7.16 4.62
C LEU A 184 14.61 -8.59 5.10
N THR A 185 14.18 -9.58 4.33
CA THR A 185 14.57 -10.98 4.49
C THR A 185 15.36 -11.40 3.26
N VAL A 186 16.55 -11.96 3.46
CA VAL A 186 17.43 -12.42 2.38
C VAL A 186 17.76 -13.88 2.59
N LEU A 187 17.54 -14.69 1.56
CA LEU A 187 17.93 -16.10 1.51
C LEU A 187 19.23 -16.23 0.72
N CYS A 188 20.24 -16.81 1.35
CA CYS A 188 21.58 -16.96 0.81
C CYS A 188 22.01 -18.41 0.72
N ILE A 189 22.90 -18.73 -0.24
CA ILE A 189 23.75 -19.93 -0.24
C ILE A 189 25.06 -19.57 0.45
N THR A 190 25.54 -20.48 1.32
CA THR A 190 26.82 -20.35 2.03
C THR A 190 27.80 -21.46 1.64
N GLU A 191 29.08 -21.28 2.00
CA GLU A 191 30.12 -22.33 1.81
C GLU A 191 30.00 -23.50 2.80
N ASN A 192 29.09 -23.39 3.79
CA ASN A 192 28.94 -24.42 4.82
C ASN A 192 28.08 -25.58 4.34
N ASP A 193 28.68 -26.76 4.12
CA ASP A 193 27.97 -27.95 3.66
C ASP A 193 26.90 -28.46 4.66
N GLU A 194 27.04 -28.14 5.96
CA GLU A 194 26.03 -28.53 6.98
C GLU A 194 24.81 -27.60 6.98
N THR A 195 25.02 -26.34 6.63
CA THR A 195 23.97 -25.31 6.55
C THR A 195 24.11 -24.51 5.27
N PRO A 196 23.87 -25.13 4.11
CA PRO A 196 24.13 -24.48 2.81
C PRO A 196 23.18 -23.33 2.51
N TYR A 197 22.05 -23.25 3.20
CA TYR A 197 21.04 -22.21 3.04
C TYR A 197 20.79 -21.50 4.36
N VAL A 198 20.93 -20.19 4.36
CA VAL A 198 20.71 -19.34 5.54
C VAL A 198 19.84 -18.16 5.15
N SER A 199 18.87 -17.87 6.00
CA SER A 199 18.05 -16.67 5.89
C SER A 199 18.52 -15.65 6.92
N THR A 200 18.81 -14.42 6.48
CA THR A 200 19.08 -13.28 7.36
C THR A 200 17.97 -12.24 7.28
N ARG A 201 17.82 -11.47 8.34
CA ARG A 201 16.84 -10.37 8.42
C ARG A 201 17.55 -9.10 8.80
N GLU A 202 17.23 -8.03 8.06
CA GLU A 202 17.79 -6.71 8.24
C GLU A 202 16.68 -5.66 8.26
N GLN A 203 16.89 -4.59 9.05
CA GLN A 203 16.03 -3.43 9.03
C GLN A 203 16.76 -2.25 8.36
N ILE A 204 16.16 -1.71 7.30
CA ILE A 204 16.72 -0.59 6.54
C ILE A 204 15.84 0.63 6.78
N PRO A 205 16.31 1.64 7.54
CA PRO A 205 15.53 2.82 7.83
C PRO A 205 15.38 3.70 6.59
N TYR A 206 14.24 4.39 6.52
CA TYR A 206 14.02 5.44 5.54
C TYR A 206 13.32 6.65 6.16
N GLU A 207 13.50 7.80 5.52
CA GLU A 207 12.76 9.03 5.77
C GLU A 207 12.34 9.62 4.43
N TYR A 208 11.08 10.06 4.36
CA TYR A 208 10.53 10.66 3.14
C TYR A 208 9.47 11.70 3.48
N THR A 209 9.39 12.77 2.69
CA THR A 209 8.35 13.79 2.81
C THR A 209 7.53 13.84 1.52
N LEU A 210 6.23 13.54 1.65
CA LEU A 210 5.24 13.78 0.61
C LEU A 210 4.87 15.26 0.62
N ASN A 211 5.24 15.99 -0.43
CA ASN A 211 4.93 17.42 -0.55
C ASN A 211 3.44 17.61 -0.86
N VAL A 212 2.71 18.23 0.05
CA VAL A 212 1.27 18.54 -0.07
C VAL A 212 1.07 20.01 0.21
N GLN A 213 0.53 20.74 -0.78
CA GLN A 213 0.26 22.16 -0.60
C GLN A 213 -1.01 22.40 0.19
N GLY A 214 -0.97 23.36 1.12
CA GLY A 214 -2.14 23.80 1.90
C GLY A 214 -2.53 22.86 3.04
N VAL A 215 -1.70 21.88 3.34
CA VAL A 215 -1.87 20.99 4.49
C VAL A 215 -1.45 21.71 5.78
N THR A 216 -2.12 21.38 6.87
CA THR A 216 -1.82 21.89 8.23
C THR A 216 -1.70 20.73 9.20
N GLY A 217 -1.05 20.94 10.35
CA GLY A 217 -0.87 19.90 11.36
C GLY A 217 -2.17 19.30 11.94
N THR A 218 -3.32 19.91 11.65
CA THR A 218 -4.65 19.42 12.07
C THR A 218 -5.34 18.56 11.03
N ASP A 219 -4.81 18.51 9.80
CA ASP A 219 -5.40 17.73 8.72
C ASP A 219 -5.07 16.23 8.88
N GLN A 220 -6.02 15.40 8.49
CA GLN A 220 -5.88 13.95 8.58
C GLN A 220 -5.33 13.40 7.27
N ALA A 221 -4.19 12.74 7.37
CA ALA A 221 -3.57 12.07 6.24
C ALA A 221 -3.56 10.57 6.46
N GLU A 222 -4.04 9.83 5.49
CA GLU A 222 -4.00 8.38 5.46
C GLU A 222 -2.99 7.94 4.40
N VAL A 223 -1.88 7.32 4.84
CA VAL A 223 -0.76 6.98 3.96
C VAL A 223 -0.65 5.48 3.80
N HIS A 224 -0.42 5.05 2.56
CA HIS A 224 -0.08 3.68 2.17
C HIS A 224 1.32 3.64 1.63
N SER A 225 2.07 2.62 2.04
CA SER A 225 3.41 2.33 1.55
C SER A 225 3.42 1.04 0.74
N GLU A 226 4.16 1.04 -0.35
CA GLU A 226 4.38 -0.12 -1.20
C GLU A 226 5.86 -0.23 -1.58
N LEU A 227 6.38 -1.46 -1.59
CA LEU A 227 7.71 -1.77 -2.11
C LEU A 227 7.59 -2.09 -3.60
N GLU A 228 7.86 -1.11 -4.46
CA GLU A 228 7.75 -1.31 -5.91
C GLU A 228 8.90 -2.14 -6.48
N GLN A 229 10.12 -1.89 -6.00
CA GLN A 229 11.31 -2.60 -6.46
C GLN A 229 12.20 -2.91 -5.28
N LEU A 230 12.79 -4.09 -5.30
CA LEU A 230 13.82 -4.51 -4.38
C LEU A 230 14.91 -5.25 -5.16
N GLN A 231 16.15 -4.82 -4.99
CA GLN A 231 17.33 -5.47 -5.53
C GLN A 231 18.36 -5.63 -4.42
N VAL A 232 18.80 -6.86 -4.20
CA VAL A 232 19.83 -7.18 -3.23
C VAL A 232 20.95 -7.93 -3.94
N ASN A 233 22.15 -7.35 -3.92
CA ASN A 233 23.33 -7.94 -4.52
C ASN A 233 24.36 -8.23 -3.44
N LEU A 234 25.10 -9.32 -3.62
CA LEU A 234 26.29 -9.61 -2.82
C LEU A 234 27.47 -8.85 -3.40
N LEU A 235 28.14 -8.07 -2.55
CA LEU A 235 29.41 -7.42 -2.87
C LEU A 235 30.59 -8.20 -2.27
N GLU A 236 31.81 -7.81 -2.67
CA GLU A 236 33.03 -8.35 -2.06
C GLU A 236 33.06 -8.02 -0.55
N GLY A 237 33.54 -8.98 0.26
CA GLY A 237 33.65 -8.80 1.73
C GLY A 237 32.37 -9.10 2.51
N GLU A 238 31.45 -9.88 1.94
CA GLU A 238 30.20 -10.31 2.59
C GLU A 238 29.25 -9.15 2.91
N GLU A 239 29.22 -8.14 2.05
CA GLU A 239 28.29 -7.03 2.14
C GLU A 239 27.12 -7.20 1.17
N LEU A 240 25.92 -6.87 1.63
CA LEU A 240 24.72 -6.78 0.80
C LEU A 240 24.55 -5.33 0.35
N ASP A 241 24.51 -5.09 -0.95
CA ASP A 241 24.08 -3.83 -1.57
C ASP A 241 22.56 -3.89 -1.81
N VAL A 242 21.82 -3.12 -1.05
CA VAL A 242 20.36 -3.10 -1.09
C VAL A 242 19.89 -1.83 -1.77
N LYS A 243 19.06 -2.00 -2.80
CA LYS A 243 18.40 -0.91 -3.51
C LYS A 243 16.91 -1.17 -3.54
N ALA A 244 16.14 -0.22 -3.04
CA ALA A 244 14.69 -0.30 -3.02
C ALA A 244 14.06 0.96 -3.61
N VAL A 245 12.91 0.80 -4.24
CA VAL A 245 12.01 1.89 -4.62
C VAL A 245 10.74 1.74 -3.81
N LEU A 246 10.45 2.75 -3.00
CA LEU A 246 9.24 2.82 -2.20
C LEU A 246 8.25 3.79 -2.85
N SER A 247 7.00 3.41 -2.89
CA SER A 247 5.87 4.25 -3.29
C SER A 247 5.00 4.54 -2.08
N PHE A 248 4.55 5.78 -1.97
CA PHE A 248 3.64 6.22 -0.93
C PHE A 248 2.44 6.90 -1.58
N SER A 249 1.24 6.41 -1.33
CA SER A 249 0.01 7.06 -1.72
C SER A 249 -0.70 7.61 -0.48
N THR A 250 -1.24 8.81 -0.59
CA THR A 250 -1.95 9.45 0.52
C THR A 250 -3.24 10.12 0.07
N THR A 251 -4.23 10.02 0.95
CA THR A 251 -5.47 10.78 0.89
C THR A 251 -5.49 11.73 2.09
N VAL A 252 -5.52 13.04 1.82
CA VAL A 252 -5.54 14.08 2.86
C VAL A 252 -6.93 14.68 2.96
N MET A 253 -7.50 14.62 4.16
CA MET A 253 -8.81 15.17 4.47
C MET A 253 -8.66 16.36 5.42
N LYS A 254 -9.32 17.45 5.07
CA LYS A 254 -9.38 18.69 5.86
C LYS A 254 -10.76 18.81 6.52
N ASN A 255 -10.77 19.12 7.81
CA ASN A 255 -12.01 19.47 8.50
C ASN A 255 -12.16 20.99 8.46
N ILE A 256 -13.23 21.46 7.82
CA ILE A 256 -13.56 22.88 7.72
C ILE A 256 -14.64 23.15 8.76
N PRO A 257 -14.32 23.90 9.85
CA PRO A 257 -15.34 24.34 10.79
C PRO A 257 -16.25 25.37 10.10
N LEU A 258 -17.53 25.27 10.34
CA LEU A 258 -18.52 26.21 9.83
C LEU A 258 -19.65 26.38 10.84
N GLU A 259 -20.27 27.56 10.81
CA GLU A 259 -21.53 27.80 11.48
C GLU A 259 -22.67 27.67 10.45
N ALA A 260 -23.57 26.74 10.69
CA ALA A 260 -24.75 26.54 9.86
C ALA A 260 -25.98 27.16 10.54
N ILE A 261 -26.80 27.88 9.79
CA ILE A 261 -28.05 28.40 10.29
C ILE A 261 -29.08 27.26 10.29
N GLU A 262 -29.55 26.86 11.49
CA GLU A 262 -30.57 25.82 11.66
C GLU A 262 -31.98 26.40 11.83
N GLY A 263 -32.07 27.61 12.34
CA GLY A 263 -33.33 28.28 12.63
C GLY A 263 -33.26 29.80 12.52
N VAL A 264 -34.40 30.44 12.60
CA VAL A 264 -34.52 31.90 12.55
C VAL A 264 -35.58 32.33 13.54
N GLU A 265 -35.21 33.26 14.42
CA GLU A 265 -36.16 33.98 15.26
C GLU A 265 -36.45 35.36 14.66
N GLU A 266 -37.74 35.71 14.51
CA GLU A 266 -38.15 37.03 14.06
C GLU A 266 -38.47 37.90 15.28
N GLN A 267 -37.87 39.09 15.35
CA GLN A 267 -38.26 40.12 16.34
C GLN A 267 -38.84 41.33 15.63
N GLU A 268 -39.91 41.88 16.19
CA GLU A 268 -40.44 43.14 15.72
C GLU A 268 -39.48 44.26 16.10
N ILE A 269 -39.11 45.11 15.13
CA ILE A 269 -38.30 46.30 15.39
C ILE A 269 -39.19 47.29 16.13
N ASP A 270 -38.97 47.52 17.44
CA ASP A 270 -39.63 48.58 18.20
C ASP A 270 -39.24 49.91 17.55
N SER A 271 -40.27 50.64 17.06
CA SER A 271 -40.18 51.92 16.37
C SER A 271 -40.19 53.11 17.35
#